data_09407ff65b2c15d5a5f5e191cd133679
#
_entry.id   09407ff65b2c15d5a5f5e191cd133679
#
_cell.length_a   1.000
_cell.length_b   1.000
_cell.length_c   1.000
_cell.angle_alpha   90.00
_cell.angle_beta   90.00
_cell.angle_gamma   90.00
#
_symmetry.space_group_name_H-M   'P 1'
#
loop_
_entity.id
_entity.type
_entity.pdbx_description
1 polymer ?
#
loop_
_entity_poly.entity_id
_entity_poly.type
_entity_poly.pdbx_seq_one_letter_code
_entity_poly.pdbx_strand_id
1 'polypeptide(L)'
;MAGSAAEQFEHQFRSREIIISLLPERQDAPNLVRRGLLVGFVSAYTAFLIPWALAQEATDADNGAFRALSAILAGRQSLDSGQAQRLYAALVADDPEFPAAAKALLDTIEQRKIDPMQLQKVLDDEKSPLSALPRRIVTAWYLGIVGDGAKARCLAFETALNAEAVADVLRPPTYAYGAYGSWTRKPI
;
A
#
# COMPACT_ATOMS: atom_id res chain seq x y z
N MET A 1 29.91 -64.84 -45.11
CA MET A 1 29.41 -63.44 -45.14
C MET A 1 28.79 -63.10 -43.80
N ALA A 2 29.59 -62.86 -42.77
CA ALA A 2 29.12 -62.55 -41.45
C ALA A 2 30.15 -61.64 -40.68
N GLY A 3 30.69 -60.64 -41.35
CA GLY A 3 31.69 -59.73 -40.74
C GLY A 3 31.33 -58.28 -40.72
N SER A 4 30.20 -57.86 -41.28
CA SER A 4 29.88 -56.42 -41.49
C SER A 4 29.02 -55.82 -40.42
N ALA A 5 28.29 -56.58 -39.63
CA ALA A 5 27.34 -56.01 -38.60
C ALA A 5 27.99 -55.71 -37.25
N ALA A 6 29.07 -56.46 -36.91
CA ALA A 6 29.78 -56.24 -35.64
C ALA A 6 30.66 -54.99 -35.65
N GLU A 7 31.33 -54.72 -36.78
CA GLU A 7 32.17 -53.51 -36.93
C GLU A 7 31.33 -52.18 -36.91
N GLN A 8 30.11 -52.19 -37.46
CA GLN A 8 29.24 -51.05 -37.43
C GLN A 8 28.70 -50.77 -36.02
N PHE A 9 28.56 -51.83 -35.22
CA PHE A 9 28.06 -51.67 -33.84
C PHE A 9 29.13 -51.10 -32.90
N GLU A 10 30.39 -51.50 -33.06
CA GLU A 10 31.50 -50.94 -32.28
C GLU A 10 31.80 -49.47 -32.61
N HIS A 11 31.65 -49.09 -33.89
CA HIS A 11 31.86 -47.70 -34.29
C HIS A 11 30.80 -46.75 -33.73
N GLN A 12 29.59 -47.25 -33.55
CA GLN A 12 28.47 -46.44 -33.00
C GLN A 12 28.56 -46.27 -31.49
N PHE A 13 29.16 -47.25 -30.79
CA PHE A 13 29.39 -47.14 -29.33
C PHE A 13 30.56 -46.21 -29.01
N ARG A 14 31.62 -46.22 -29.78
CA ARG A 14 32.77 -45.32 -29.59
C ARG A 14 32.42 -43.85 -29.82
N SER A 15 31.50 -43.56 -30.71
CA SER A 15 31.04 -42.18 -30.96
C SER A 15 30.18 -41.64 -29.86
N ARG A 16 29.54 -42.48 -29.06
CA ARG A 16 28.72 -42.05 -27.91
C ARG A 16 29.55 -41.71 -26.67
N GLU A 17 30.66 -42.37 -26.44
CA GLU A 17 31.53 -42.07 -25.30
C GLU A 17 32.29 -40.74 -25.46
N ILE A 18 32.61 -40.34 -26.68
CA ILE A 18 33.31 -39.07 -26.96
C ILE A 18 32.37 -37.85 -26.75
N ILE A 19 31.05 -38.01 -26.92
CA ILE A 19 30.08 -36.94 -26.74
C ILE A 19 29.80 -36.69 -25.25
N ILE A 20 29.92 -37.71 -24.42
CA ILE A 20 29.65 -37.57 -22.95
C ILE A 20 30.81 -36.85 -22.25
N SER A 21 32.05 -36.93 -22.78
CA SER A 21 33.20 -36.24 -22.19
C SER A 21 33.33 -34.76 -22.57
N LEU A 22 32.47 -34.22 -23.47
CA LEU A 22 32.44 -32.83 -23.90
C LEU A 22 31.33 -32.01 -23.27
N LEU A 23 30.51 -32.60 -22.40
CA LEU A 23 29.57 -31.82 -21.60
C LEU A 23 30.36 -31.13 -20.47
N PRO A 24 30.34 -29.80 -20.35
CA PRO A 24 30.98 -29.15 -19.24
C PRO A 24 30.30 -29.63 -17.95
N GLU A 25 31.12 -30.16 -17.08
CA GLU A 25 30.78 -30.51 -15.71
C GLU A 25 30.06 -29.29 -15.09
N ARG A 26 28.77 -29.49 -14.79
CA ARG A 26 27.96 -28.46 -14.18
C ARG A 26 28.46 -28.24 -12.77
N GLN A 27 29.46 -27.37 -12.62
CA GLN A 27 29.87 -26.90 -11.33
C GLN A 27 28.63 -26.21 -10.69
N ASP A 28 28.12 -26.86 -9.67
CA ASP A 28 27.13 -26.26 -8.74
C ASP A 28 27.79 -25.12 -7.98
N ALA A 29 28.08 -24.04 -8.71
CA ALA A 29 28.40 -22.78 -8.06
C ALA A 29 27.17 -22.36 -7.24
N PRO A 30 27.30 -22.17 -5.91
CA PRO A 30 26.19 -21.78 -5.09
C PRO A 30 25.64 -20.47 -5.63
N ASN A 31 24.33 -20.47 -5.92
CA ASN A 31 23.59 -19.42 -6.60
C ASN A 31 23.69 -18.07 -5.89
N LEU A 32 24.83 -17.40 -5.96
CA LEU A 32 25.05 -16.02 -5.51
C LEU A 32 24.12 -15.06 -6.25
N VAL A 33 23.80 -15.35 -7.51
CA VAL A 33 22.84 -14.58 -8.31
C VAL A 33 21.42 -14.75 -7.77
N ARG A 34 20.99 -15.94 -7.35
CA ARG A 34 19.68 -16.16 -6.72
C ARG A 34 19.58 -15.50 -5.34
N ARG A 35 20.65 -15.53 -4.55
CA ARG A 35 20.69 -14.81 -3.26
C ARG A 35 20.70 -13.31 -3.47
N GLY A 36 21.42 -12.79 -4.46
CA GLY A 36 21.42 -11.37 -4.81
C GLY A 36 20.04 -10.89 -5.30
N LEU A 37 19.32 -11.71 -6.07
CA LEU A 37 17.96 -11.41 -6.50
C LEU A 37 16.96 -11.41 -5.34
N LEU A 38 17.05 -12.38 -4.41
CA LEU A 38 16.16 -12.44 -3.25
C LEU A 38 16.41 -11.28 -2.27
N VAL A 39 17.66 -10.92 -2.03
CA VAL A 39 18.00 -9.75 -1.21
C VAL A 39 17.60 -8.45 -1.92
N GLY A 40 17.76 -8.36 -3.24
CA GLY A 40 17.30 -7.24 -4.05
C GLY A 40 15.78 -7.10 -4.05
N PHE A 41 15.03 -8.21 -4.10
CA PHE A 41 13.56 -8.20 -4.01
C PHE A 41 13.06 -7.79 -2.62
N VAL A 42 13.69 -8.25 -1.54
CA VAL A 42 13.30 -7.84 -0.18
C VAL A 42 13.59 -6.35 0.05
N SER A 43 14.73 -5.85 -0.44
CA SER A 43 15.04 -4.41 -0.36
C SER A 43 14.13 -3.54 -1.25
N ALA A 44 13.71 -4.06 -2.41
CA ALA A 44 12.75 -3.39 -3.28
C ALA A 44 11.34 -3.40 -2.67
N TYR A 45 10.95 -4.46 -1.95
CA TYR A 45 9.63 -4.57 -1.34
C TYR A 45 9.44 -3.57 -0.18
N THR A 46 10.47 -3.30 0.60
CA THR A 46 10.42 -2.27 1.65
C THR A 46 10.42 -0.85 1.10
N ALA A 47 11.05 -0.61 -0.06
CA ALA A 47 10.99 0.67 -0.76
C ALA A 47 9.63 0.91 -1.46
N PHE A 48 8.90 -0.17 -1.80
CA PHE A 48 7.57 -0.09 -2.42
C PHE A 48 6.44 0.24 -1.42
N LEU A 49 6.70 0.09 -0.11
CA LEU A 49 5.76 0.40 0.96
C LEU A 49 5.79 1.88 1.39
N ILE A 50 6.80 2.65 0.97
CA ILE A 50 6.77 4.11 1.10
C ILE A 50 6.08 4.64 -0.16
N PRO A 51 4.83 5.14 -0.05
CA PRO A 51 4.14 5.64 -1.22
C PRO A 51 4.99 6.73 -1.88
N TRP A 52 5.27 6.58 -3.17
CA TRP A 52 5.89 7.59 -4.03
C TRP A 52 5.10 8.93 -4.04
N ALA A 53 3.99 9.01 -3.33
CA ALA A 53 3.26 10.24 -3.02
C ALA A 53 4.17 11.36 -2.46
N LEU A 54 5.32 11.01 -1.89
CA LEU A 54 6.36 11.96 -1.49
C LEU A 54 7.07 12.65 -2.67
N ALA A 55 6.95 12.11 -3.88
CA ALA A 55 7.65 12.64 -5.06
C ALA A 55 6.81 13.63 -5.88
N GLN A 56 5.54 13.87 -5.54
CA GLN A 56 4.78 14.95 -6.17
C GLN A 56 5.10 16.27 -5.47
N GLU A 57 5.77 17.15 -6.20
CA GLU A 57 6.05 18.52 -5.80
C GLU A 57 4.77 19.17 -5.26
N ALA A 58 4.68 19.27 -3.94
CA ALA A 58 3.62 20.00 -3.30
C ALA A 58 3.94 21.48 -3.49
N THR A 59 3.10 22.19 -4.23
CA THR A 59 3.11 23.65 -4.35
C THR A 59 2.86 24.34 -3.00
N ASP A 60 2.43 23.56 -2.01
CA ASP A 60 2.25 23.92 -0.61
C ASP A 60 2.88 22.83 0.27
N ALA A 61 3.98 23.15 0.95
CA ALA A 61 4.73 22.17 1.75
C ALA A 61 3.85 21.50 2.83
N ASP A 62 2.94 22.26 3.44
CA ASP A 62 2.06 21.76 4.51
C ASP A 62 0.97 20.83 3.96
N ASN A 63 0.39 21.17 2.81
CA ASN A 63 -0.57 20.31 2.11
C ASN A 63 0.09 19.02 1.59
N GLY A 64 1.36 19.12 1.20
CA GLY A 64 2.17 17.97 0.80
C GLY A 64 2.39 16.99 1.94
N ALA A 65 2.74 17.47 3.12
CA ALA A 65 2.92 16.65 4.31
C ALA A 65 1.61 15.93 4.69
N PHE A 66 0.47 16.64 4.66
CA PHE A 66 -0.84 16.03 4.91
C PHE A 66 -1.18 14.94 3.88
N ARG A 67 -0.94 15.17 2.60
CA ARG A 67 -1.23 14.19 1.55
C ARG A 67 -0.37 12.94 1.69
N ALA A 68 0.93 13.11 1.95
CA ALA A 68 1.86 12.00 2.19
C ALA A 68 1.44 11.17 3.41
N LEU A 69 1.15 11.85 4.52
CA LEU A 69 0.67 11.22 5.75
C LEU A 69 -0.66 10.49 5.53
N SER A 70 -1.59 11.11 4.81
CA SER A 70 -2.88 10.51 4.46
C SER A 70 -2.73 9.24 3.63
N ALA A 71 -1.83 9.22 2.64
CA ALA A 71 -1.54 8.05 1.83
C ALA A 71 -1.00 6.89 2.67
N ILE A 72 -0.10 7.20 3.62
CA ILE A 72 0.46 6.22 4.57
C ILE A 72 -0.65 5.66 5.46
N LEU A 73 -1.45 6.51 6.09
CA LEU A 73 -2.47 6.12 7.06
C LEU A 73 -3.67 5.41 6.42
N ALA A 74 -4.07 5.81 5.21
CA ALA A 74 -5.15 5.18 4.48
C ALA A 74 -4.72 3.91 3.72
N GLY A 75 -3.41 3.64 3.62
CA GLY A 75 -2.87 2.53 2.84
C GLY A 75 -3.19 2.64 1.34
N ARG A 76 -3.32 3.86 0.82
CA ARG A 76 -3.69 4.14 -0.57
C ARG A 76 -2.54 4.80 -1.32
N GLN A 77 -2.24 4.34 -2.53
CA GLN A 77 -1.20 4.94 -3.39
C GLN A 77 -1.62 6.29 -3.96
N SER A 78 -2.90 6.50 -4.17
CA SER A 78 -3.46 7.77 -4.64
C SER A 78 -4.74 8.12 -3.87
N LEU A 79 -4.90 9.38 -3.58
CA LEU A 79 -6.07 9.97 -2.96
C LEU A 79 -6.53 11.15 -3.81
N ASP A 80 -7.84 11.39 -3.87
CA ASP A 80 -8.39 12.51 -4.62
C ASP A 80 -7.86 13.84 -4.10
N SER A 81 -7.25 14.62 -4.99
CA SER A 81 -6.58 15.88 -4.61
C SER A 81 -7.57 16.97 -4.18
N GLY A 82 -8.74 17.01 -4.80
CA GLY A 82 -9.77 17.98 -4.44
C GLY A 82 -10.37 17.67 -3.06
N GLN A 83 -10.57 16.39 -2.75
CA GLN A 83 -11.00 15.95 -1.43
C GLN A 83 -9.92 16.21 -0.38
N ALA A 84 -8.65 15.90 -0.69
CA ALA A 84 -7.53 16.19 0.20
C ALA A 84 -7.50 17.66 0.61
N GLN A 85 -7.66 18.57 -0.36
CA GLN A 85 -7.68 20.02 -0.11
C GLN A 85 -8.84 20.43 0.79
N ARG A 86 -10.06 19.90 0.56
CA ARG A 86 -11.24 20.21 1.40
C ARG A 86 -11.07 19.69 2.82
N LEU A 87 -10.57 18.46 2.98
CA LEU A 87 -10.32 17.86 4.29
C LEU A 87 -9.23 18.61 5.05
N TYR A 88 -8.12 18.95 4.37
CA TYR A 88 -7.05 19.74 4.97
C TYR A 88 -7.54 21.10 5.48
N ALA A 89 -8.23 21.86 4.63
CA ALA A 89 -8.77 23.15 5.02
C ALA A 89 -9.72 23.07 6.23
N ALA A 90 -10.51 22.00 6.30
CA ALA A 90 -11.42 21.79 7.42
C ALA A 90 -10.68 21.37 8.71
N LEU A 91 -9.63 20.55 8.61
CA LEU A 91 -8.80 20.15 9.76
C LEU A 91 -8.02 21.33 10.33
N VAL A 92 -7.49 22.21 9.47
CA VAL A 92 -6.84 23.46 9.89
C VAL A 92 -7.81 24.43 10.54
N ALA A 93 -9.05 24.52 10.01
CA ALA A 93 -10.10 25.38 10.62
C ALA A 93 -10.58 24.84 11.97
N ASP A 94 -10.52 23.53 12.18
CA ASP A 94 -10.87 22.88 13.45
C ASP A 94 -9.71 23.01 14.48
N ASP A 95 -8.47 22.95 13.98
CA ASP A 95 -7.25 23.00 14.79
C ASP A 95 -6.13 23.73 14.03
N PRO A 96 -5.83 25.00 14.38
CA PRO A 96 -4.76 25.77 13.73
C PRO A 96 -3.36 25.14 13.84
N GLU A 97 -3.11 24.29 14.85
CA GLU A 97 -1.82 23.61 15.04
C GLU A 97 -1.70 22.34 14.18
N PHE A 98 -2.78 21.95 13.50
CA PHE A 98 -2.82 20.74 12.68
C PHE A 98 -1.69 20.65 11.64
N PRO A 99 -1.31 21.71 10.90
CA PRO A 99 -0.23 21.63 9.91
C PRO A 99 1.11 21.25 10.54
N ALA A 100 1.46 21.88 11.65
CA ALA A 100 2.69 21.60 12.38
C ALA A 100 2.69 20.16 12.94
N ALA A 101 1.57 19.73 13.51
CA ALA A 101 1.40 18.40 14.06
C ALA A 101 1.48 17.31 12.95
N ALA A 102 0.86 17.55 11.80
CA ALA A 102 0.91 16.62 10.66
C ALA A 102 2.33 16.47 10.12
N LYS A 103 3.07 17.57 9.99
CA LYS A 103 4.48 17.53 9.60
C LYS A 103 5.33 16.77 10.62
N ALA A 104 5.19 17.08 11.91
CA ALA A 104 5.94 16.41 12.98
C ALA A 104 5.66 14.89 13.00
N LEU A 105 4.42 14.48 12.76
CA LEU A 105 4.08 13.06 12.68
C LEU A 105 4.72 12.39 11.46
N LEU A 106 4.69 13.03 10.29
CA LEU A 106 5.35 12.53 9.09
C LEU A 106 6.86 12.37 9.31
N ASP A 107 7.50 13.42 9.83
CA ASP A 107 8.94 13.39 10.15
C ASP A 107 9.28 12.26 11.14
N THR A 108 8.42 12.02 12.13
CA THR A 108 8.59 10.92 13.11
C THR A 108 8.54 9.55 12.43
N ILE A 109 7.56 9.34 11.53
CA ILE A 109 7.42 8.09 10.77
C ILE A 109 8.65 7.86 9.90
N GLU A 110 9.11 8.88 9.18
CA GLU A 110 10.24 8.79 8.25
C GLU A 110 11.57 8.56 8.96
N GLN A 111 11.85 9.33 10.01
CA GLN A 111 13.11 9.23 10.75
C GLN A 111 13.24 7.91 11.50
N ARG A 112 12.17 7.45 12.10
CA ARG A 112 12.15 6.22 12.90
C ARG A 112 11.76 4.98 12.09
N LYS A 113 11.37 5.16 10.81
CA LYS A 113 10.89 4.09 9.92
C LYS A 113 9.82 3.22 10.58
N ILE A 114 8.86 3.88 11.21
CA ILE A 114 7.79 3.20 11.93
C ILE A 114 6.86 2.53 10.91
N ASP A 115 6.58 1.25 11.12
CA ASP A 115 5.56 0.54 10.35
C ASP A 115 4.20 1.21 10.61
N PRO A 116 3.46 1.63 9.57
CA PRO A 116 2.14 2.24 9.70
C PRO A 116 1.16 1.41 10.55
N MET A 117 1.26 0.08 10.49
CA MET A 117 0.43 -0.84 11.29
C MET A 117 0.75 -0.80 12.79
N GLN A 118 1.95 -0.37 13.17
CA GLN A 118 2.39 -0.25 14.55
C GLN A 118 2.35 1.19 15.07
N LEU A 119 2.10 2.16 14.18
CA LEU A 119 2.19 3.58 14.48
C LEU A 119 1.35 3.98 15.71
N GLN A 120 0.08 3.59 15.72
CA GLN A 120 -0.83 3.95 16.83
C GLN A 120 -0.31 3.40 18.16
N LYS A 121 0.12 2.13 18.16
CA LYS A 121 0.67 1.49 19.36
C LYS A 121 1.92 2.22 19.86
N VAL A 122 2.83 2.58 18.98
CA VAL A 122 4.06 3.31 19.34
C VAL A 122 3.72 4.67 19.96
N LEU A 123 2.80 5.42 19.34
CA LEU A 123 2.39 6.73 19.85
C LEU A 123 1.68 6.64 21.20
N ASP A 124 0.87 5.60 21.42
CA ASP A 124 0.13 5.38 22.67
C ASP A 124 1.07 4.94 23.80
N ASP A 125 1.99 4.01 23.51
CA ASP A 125 3.00 3.52 24.49
C ASP A 125 3.91 4.68 24.98
N GLU A 126 4.25 5.60 24.07
CA GLU A 126 5.07 6.78 24.37
C GLU A 126 4.26 7.95 24.95
N LYS A 127 2.93 7.83 25.03
CA LYS A 127 2.02 8.92 25.43
C LYS A 127 2.26 10.19 24.62
N SER A 128 2.52 10.01 23.33
CA SER A 128 2.82 11.10 22.42
C SER A 128 1.64 12.09 22.32
N PRO A 129 1.87 13.42 22.29
CA PRO A 129 0.83 14.39 22.03
C PRO A 129 0.21 14.23 20.63
N LEU A 130 0.89 13.52 19.72
CA LEU A 130 0.42 13.23 18.37
C LEU A 130 -0.48 11.98 18.27
N SER A 131 -0.74 11.27 19.38
CA SER A 131 -1.46 9.99 19.37
C SER A 131 -2.90 10.06 18.84
N ALA A 132 -3.57 11.20 18.98
CA ALA A 132 -4.92 11.42 18.44
C ALA A 132 -4.94 11.71 16.93
N LEU A 133 -3.83 12.17 16.37
CA LEU A 133 -3.77 12.69 15.00
C LEU A 133 -4.03 11.64 13.91
N PRO A 134 -3.45 10.42 13.95
CA PRO A 134 -3.72 9.39 12.95
C PRO A 134 -5.22 9.07 12.87
N ARG A 135 -5.89 8.95 14.01
CA ARG A 135 -7.33 8.65 14.06
C ARG A 135 -8.16 9.79 13.45
N ARG A 136 -7.84 11.06 13.74
CA ARG A 136 -8.53 12.22 13.15
C ARG A 136 -8.41 12.21 11.62
N ILE A 137 -7.23 11.96 11.08
CA ILE A 137 -6.99 11.91 9.63
C ILE A 137 -7.74 10.75 8.99
N VAL A 138 -7.66 9.56 9.57
CA VAL A 138 -8.36 8.37 9.06
C VAL A 138 -9.88 8.57 9.10
N THR A 139 -10.42 9.14 10.19
CA THR A 139 -11.84 9.45 10.29
C THR A 139 -12.28 10.44 9.21
N ALA A 140 -11.49 11.49 8.97
CA ALA A 140 -11.77 12.46 7.92
C ALA A 140 -11.84 11.80 6.52
N TRP A 141 -10.95 10.88 6.20
CA TRP A 141 -10.94 10.19 4.92
C TRP A 141 -12.03 9.11 4.80
N TYR A 142 -12.19 8.28 5.83
CA TYR A 142 -13.10 7.13 5.77
C TYR A 142 -14.56 7.51 5.99
N LEU A 143 -14.83 8.50 6.83
CA LEU A 143 -16.20 8.93 7.12
C LEU A 143 -16.55 10.27 6.46
N GLY A 144 -15.56 10.99 5.92
CA GLY A 144 -15.77 12.32 5.35
C GLY A 144 -16.15 13.36 6.39
N ILE A 145 -15.86 13.15 7.68
CA ILE A 145 -16.29 14.00 8.80
C ILE A 145 -15.06 14.62 9.47
N VAL A 146 -15.14 15.93 9.73
CA VAL A 146 -14.16 16.69 10.51
C VAL A 146 -14.86 17.43 11.64
N GLY A 147 -14.23 17.43 12.83
CA GLY A 147 -14.79 17.98 14.06
C GLY A 147 -15.68 16.99 14.81
N ASP A 148 -16.03 17.36 16.04
CA ASP A 148 -16.78 16.51 16.96
C ASP A 148 -18.11 17.13 17.40
N GLY A 149 -19.10 16.30 17.71
CA GLY A 149 -20.37 16.69 18.25
C GLY A 149 -21.08 17.73 17.38
N ALA A 150 -21.47 18.88 17.96
CA ALA A 150 -22.18 19.95 17.25
C ALA A 150 -21.30 20.72 16.24
N LYS A 151 -19.99 20.56 16.29
CA LYS A 151 -19.04 21.15 15.33
C LYS A 151 -18.69 20.21 14.16
N ALA A 152 -19.17 18.97 14.19
CA ALA A 152 -18.91 18.00 13.14
C ALA A 152 -19.47 18.49 11.79
N ARG A 153 -18.63 18.42 10.76
CA ARG A 153 -18.97 18.79 9.37
C ARG A 153 -18.73 17.60 8.46
N CYS A 154 -19.75 17.25 7.67
CA CYS A 154 -19.62 16.27 6.60
C CYS A 154 -19.10 16.96 5.34
N LEU A 155 -17.95 16.51 4.85
CA LEU A 155 -17.24 17.06 3.69
C LEU A 155 -17.21 16.10 2.51
N ALA A 156 -17.36 14.81 2.78
CA ALA A 156 -17.43 13.77 1.78
C ALA A 156 -18.43 12.71 2.24
N PHE A 157 -19.26 12.25 1.32
CA PHE A 157 -20.21 11.16 1.56
C PHE A 157 -20.02 10.05 0.52
N GLU A 158 -20.25 10.36 -0.76
CA GLU A 158 -20.09 9.39 -1.85
C GLU A 158 -18.62 9.05 -2.13
N THR A 159 -17.73 10.01 -1.89
CA THR A 159 -16.28 9.90 -2.09
C THR A 159 -15.51 9.60 -0.80
N ALA A 160 -16.22 9.30 0.30
CA ALA A 160 -15.58 8.81 1.51
C ALA A 160 -15.03 7.40 1.26
N LEU A 161 -13.86 7.09 1.83
CA LEU A 161 -13.18 5.81 1.52
C LEU A 161 -13.98 4.57 1.93
N ASN A 162 -14.86 4.69 2.92
CA ASN A 162 -15.79 3.60 3.27
C ASN A 162 -16.85 3.37 2.17
N ALA A 163 -17.34 4.43 1.53
CA ALA A 163 -18.28 4.32 0.42
C ALA A 163 -17.59 3.76 -0.84
N GLU A 164 -16.38 4.24 -1.13
CA GLU A 164 -15.58 3.72 -2.24
C GLU A 164 -15.23 2.22 -2.08
N ALA A 165 -14.97 1.78 -0.85
CA ALA A 165 -14.61 0.38 -0.56
C ALA A 165 -15.74 -0.62 -0.91
N VAL A 166 -16.98 -0.17 -1.00
CA VAL A 166 -18.15 -0.99 -1.30
C VAL A 166 -18.91 -0.54 -2.57
N ALA A 167 -18.29 0.35 -3.34
CA ALA A 167 -18.93 1.00 -4.49
C ALA A 167 -19.29 0.03 -5.64
N ASP A 168 -18.71 -1.16 -5.66
CA ASP A 168 -19.02 -2.25 -6.57
C ASP A 168 -20.38 -2.91 -6.24
N VAL A 169 -20.76 -2.90 -4.96
CA VAL A 169 -22.00 -3.52 -4.45
C VAL A 169 -23.01 -2.46 -4.01
N LEU A 170 -22.55 -1.42 -3.31
CA LEU A 170 -23.38 -0.40 -2.69
C LEU A 170 -23.00 0.99 -3.18
N ARG A 171 -23.96 1.77 -3.66
CA ARG A 171 -23.74 3.17 -4.06
C ARG A 171 -24.64 4.10 -3.28
N PRO A 172 -24.12 5.16 -2.66
CA PRO A 172 -24.94 6.22 -2.11
C PRO A 172 -25.77 6.90 -3.21
N PRO A 173 -27.00 7.36 -2.97
CA PRO A 173 -27.79 7.21 -1.73
C PRO A 173 -28.55 5.90 -1.65
N THR A 174 -28.28 4.91 -2.50
CA THR A 174 -29.05 3.67 -2.67
C THR A 174 -28.65 2.56 -1.71
N TYR A 175 -28.18 2.89 -0.49
CA TYR A 175 -27.98 1.88 0.57
C TYR A 175 -29.29 1.23 1.01
N ALA A 176 -30.40 1.84 0.68
CA ALA A 176 -31.73 1.28 0.86
C ALA A 176 -32.08 0.39 -0.35
N TYR A 177 -31.92 -0.91 -0.21
CA TYR A 177 -32.39 -1.84 -1.21
C TYR A 177 -33.90 -1.90 -1.24
N GLY A 178 -34.49 -1.63 -2.40
CA GLY A 178 -35.90 -1.81 -2.66
C GLY A 178 -36.61 -0.53 -3.11
N ALA A 179 -37.85 -0.70 -3.60
CA ALA A 179 -38.69 0.42 -4.03
C ALA A 179 -39.07 1.28 -2.83
N TYR A 180 -39.50 2.52 -3.12
CA TYR A 180 -40.01 3.44 -2.11
C TYR A 180 -41.06 2.75 -1.22
N GLY A 181 -40.89 2.86 0.10
CA GLY A 181 -41.77 2.20 1.08
C GLY A 181 -41.42 0.75 1.39
N SER A 182 -40.39 0.15 0.80
CA SER A 182 -39.95 -1.22 1.09
C SER A 182 -39.61 -1.46 2.58
N TRP A 183 -39.20 -0.40 3.29
CA TRP A 183 -38.84 -0.40 4.71
C TRP A 183 -40.01 -0.64 5.66
N THR A 184 -41.24 -0.51 5.17
CA THR A 184 -42.44 -0.81 5.97
C THR A 184 -42.70 -2.32 6.10
N ARG A 185 -41.97 -3.15 5.33
CA ARG A 185 -42.10 -4.60 5.39
C ARG A 185 -41.07 -5.19 6.36
N LYS A 186 -41.53 -6.19 7.12
CA LYS A 186 -40.61 -6.95 7.98
C LYS A 186 -39.50 -7.59 7.12
N PRO A 187 -38.22 -7.51 7.54
CA PRO A 187 -37.16 -8.28 6.88
C PRO A 187 -37.49 -9.76 6.83
N ILE A 188 -37.17 -10.39 5.70
CA ILE A 188 -37.33 -11.83 5.49
C ILE A 188 -36.21 -12.58 6.17
#